data_c75778a6558e49b7132c1450749cbc96
#
_entry.id   c75778a6558e49b7132c1450749cbc96
#
_cell.length_a   1.000
_cell.length_b   1.000
_cell.length_c   1.000
_cell.angle_alpha   90.00
_cell.angle_beta   90.00
_cell.angle_gamma   90.00
#
_symmetry.space_group_name_H-M   'P 1'
#
loop_
_entity.id
_entity.type
_entity.pdbx_description
1 polymer ?
#
loop_
_entity_poly.entity_id
_entity_poly.type
_entity_poly.pdbx_seq_one_letter_code
_entity_poly.pdbx_strand_id
1 'polypeptide(L)'
;MKLLLMSFLIIGLIVSSSCSMSKKGNNMSKQENTNSADVIIYGGTSAAITAAVEIIKSGKSVLVVSPDTHLGGLSSGGLGYTDTGNKATIGGLSREFYHRVWLHYNDDSAWNWQAQSEFGNKGQGTIAMDGENRTMWIFEPHVAEKVFEDFVAENKITVLRNEWLDRENGVIVKDGKIISITTLSGKTFSGKIFIDATYEGDLMSAAGVSYHVGREACSVYGETWNGLQSQAKHHGHYFKANVDPYKISGDKNSGLLYGISPDPIQPDGNGDKKIQAYCFRMCMSNHPDNRVPFPKPANYDPAKYELLVRVFNSGWHEWFNKFDLIPNRKTDTNNHGPFSSDFIGMNYDYPEASYERRKEIIQEHRDYQMGLLYFVANDPKVPEDVRTKMQTWGLASDEFKDNGNWPHQLYIREARRMVGVYVTTESDVLAKREVLNPVGMGSYAMDSHNVQRYVTSDGYVQNEGDIGVSPANPYSIAYGSIVPKKTDCTNLLVPVCVSSSHIAYGSIRMEPVFMILGQSAAVAAEIAIDAQIAVQDVPYQTLEDKLKQKEQKLTIADL
;
A
#
# COMPACT_ATOMS: atom_id res chain seq x y z
N MET A 1 -80.79 10.93 2.44
CA MET A 1 -81.76 11.95 2.92
C MET A 1 -81.05 13.29 2.81
N LYS A 2 -81.50 14.02 1.74
CA LYS A 2 -81.70 15.47 1.59
C LYS A 2 -80.58 16.40 2.14
N LEU A 3 -79.84 17.09 1.22
CA LEU A 3 -80.09 18.50 0.76
C LEU A 3 -79.57 19.50 1.78
N LEU A 4 -78.86 20.55 1.44
CA LEU A 4 -79.13 21.66 0.51
C LEU A 4 -77.83 22.50 0.24
N LEU A 5 -77.78 23.06 -0.96
CA LEU A 5 -76.94 24.18 -1.43
C LEU A 5 -77.16 25.47 -0.65
N MET A 6 -76.11 26.33 -0.66
CA MET A 6 -76.38 27.79 -0.83
C MET A 6 -75.15 28.47 -1.47
N SER A 7 -75.39 29.03 -2.64
CA SER A 7 -74.53 29.92 -3.41
C SER A 7 -74.59 31.34 -2.85
N PHE A 8 -73.47 32.07 -2.84
CA PHE A 8 -73.52 33.55 -2.85
C PHE A 8 -72.50 34.08 -3.88
N LEU A 9 -73.09 34.77 -4.81
CA LEU A 9 -72.48 35.52 -5.92
C LEU A 9 -72.16 36.94 -5.39
N ILE A 10 -70.93 37.45 -5.51
CA ILE A 10 -70.64 38.87 -5.42
C ILE A 10 -69.75 39.25 -6.61
N ILE A 11 -70.27 40.15 -7.42
CA ILE A 11 -69.67 40.85 -8.53
C ILE A 11 -68.86 42.03 -7.99
N GLY A 12 -67.68 42.29 -8.52
CA GLY A 12 -67.00 43.55 -8.20
C GLY A 12 -65.66 43.79 -8.85
N LEU A 13 -65.67 44.49 -9.93
CA LEU A 13 -64.70 45.43 -10.53
C LEU A 13 -63.28 44.94 -10.90
N ILE A 14 -63.09 44.95 -12.21
CA ILE A 14 -61.82 44.94 -12.94
C ILE A 14 -61.15 46.33 -12.79
N VAL A 15 -59.93 46.37 -12.22
CA VAL A 15 -59.00 47.49 -12.40
C VAL A 15 -57.75 46.91 -13.06
N SER A 16 -57.57 47.24 -14.32
CA SER A 16 -56.37 46.92 -15.12
C SER A 16 -55.21 47.83 -14.68
N SER A 17 -54.23 47.26 -14.03
CA SER A 17 -52.90 47.86 -13.86
C SER A 17 -51.87 47.00 -14.57
N SER A 18 -51.43 47.48 -15.71
CA SER A 18 -50.27 46.93 -16.45
C SER A 18 -49.01 47.15 -15.64
N CYS A 19 -48.47 46.10 -15.05
CA CYS A 19 -47.16 46.08 -14.46
C CYS A 19 -46.27 45.20 -15.31
N SER A 20 -45.31 45.81 -15.97
CA SER A 20 -44.27 45.15 -16.75
C SER A 20 -43.41 44.25 -15.84
N MET A 21 -43.57 42.93 -15.90
CA MET A 21 -42.69 41.98 -15.25
C MET A 21 -41.39 41.89 -16.03
N SER A 22 -40.38 42.59 -15.51
CA SER A 22 -38.99 42.29 -15.80
C SER A 22 -38.67 40.87 -15.33
N LYS A 23 -38.48 39.93 -16.26
CA LYS A 23 -37.91 38.61 -15.98
C LYS A 23 -36.45 38.81 -15.48
N LYS A 24 -36.28 38.95 -14.17
CA LYS A 24 -34.99 38.63 -13.53
C LYS A 24 -34.82 37.11 -13.66
N GLY A 25 -34.00 36.70 -14.62
CA GLY A 25 -33.47 35.35 -14.66
C GLY A 25 -32.68 35.09 -13.35
N ASN A 26 -33.23 34.22 -12.51
CA ASN A 26 -32.45 33.60 -11.44
C ASN A 26 -31.40 32.70 -12.10
N ASN A 27 -30.27 33.29 -12.50
CA ASN A 27 -29.03 32.54 -12.58
C ASN A 27 -28.63 32.21 -11.14
N MET A 28 -29.21 31.15 -10.58
CA MET A 28 -28.54 30.40 -9.53
C MET A 28 -27.28 29.80 -10.20
N SER A 29 -26.18 30.54 -10.17
CA SER A 29 -24.86 29.94 -10.30
C SER A 29 -24.82 28.82 -9.24
N LYS A 30 -24.81 27.55 -9.66
CA LYS A 30 -24.29 26.48 -8.80
C LYS A 30 -22.92 26.98 -8.33
N GLN A 31 -22.85 27.39 -7.09
CA GLN A 31 -21.59 27.62 -6.42
C GLN A 31 -20.94 26.23 -6.38
N GLU A 32 -20.10 25.93 -7.38
CA GLU A 32 -19.29 24.73 -7.36
C GLU A 32 -18.46 24.82 -6.08
N ASN A 33 -18.70 23.87 -5.16
CA ASN A 33 -17.93 23.71 -3.93
C ASN A 33 -16.54 23.22 -4.33
N THR A 34 -15.73 24.12 -4.90
CA THR A 34 -14.37 23.82 -5.34
C THR A 34 -13.45 24.10 -4.18
N ASN A 35 -12.88 23.02 -3.58
CA ASN A 35 -11.80 23.16 -2.62
C ASN A 35 -10.50 23.36 -3.42
N SER A 36 -9.75 24.41 -3.12
CA SER A 36 -8.50 24.73 -3.83
C SER A 36 -7.32 24.85 -2.88
N ALA A 37 -6.16 24.38 -3.31
CA ALA A 37 -4.88 24.56 -2.65
C ALA A 37 -3.74 24.66 -3.68
N ASP A 38 -2.55 25.02 -3.24
CA ASP A 38 -1.37 24.97 -4.12
C ASP A 38 -1.08 23.53 -4.56
N VAL A 39 -1.21 22.57 -3.65
CA VAL A 39 -1.00 21.13 -3.90
C VAL A 39 -2.21 20.32 -3.46
N ILE A 40 -2.66 19.42 -4.33
CA ILE A 40 -3.64 18.38 -4.02
C ILE A 40 -2.91 17.04 -3.95
N ILE A 41 -3.00 16.37 -2.82
CA ILE A 41 -2.45 15.02 -2.62
C ILE A 41 -3.62 14.04 -2.62
N TYR A 42 -3.60 13.07 -3.52
CA TYR A 42 -4.58 11.98 -3.54
C TYR A 42 -3.95 10.72 -2.91
N GLY A 43 -4.57 10.24 -1.82
CA GLY A 43 -4.12 9.10 -1.00
C GLY A 43 -3.93 9.46 0.47
N GLY A 44 -3.95 8.44 1.34
CA GLY A 44 -3.75 8.55 2.80
C GLY A 44 -2.51 7.79 3.30
N THR A 45 -1.60 7.39 2.41
CA THR A 45 -0.40 6.60 2.74
C THR A 45 0.64 7.40 3.54
N SER A 46 1.66 6.73 4.02
CA SER A 46 2.82 7.36 4.69
C SER A 46 3.47 8.44 3.82
N ALA A 47 3.58 8.21 2.50
CA ALA A 47 4.07 9.19 1.53
C ALA A 47 3.17 10.43 1.42
N ALA A 48 1.85 10.25 1.47
CA ALA A 48 0.90 11.35 1.41
C ALA A 48 1.09 12.32 2.59
N ILE A 49 1.28 11.78 3.79
CA ILE A 49 1.40 12.59 5.01
C ILE A 49 2.76 13.28 5.05
N THR A 50 3.87 12.61 4.72
CA THR A 50 5.19 13.27 4.67
C THR A 50 5.23 14.35 3.58
N ALA A 51 4.59 14.14 2.43
CA ALA A 51 4.44 15.17 1.41
C ALA A 51 3.64 16.36 1.93
N ALA A 52 2.51 16.13 2.58
CA ALA A 52 1.66 17.21 3.11
C ALA A 52 2.38 18.04 4.18
N VAL A 53 3.10 17.39 5.11
CA VAL A 53 3.91 18.08 6.12
C VAL A 53 4.96 18.99 5.45
N GLU A 54 5.64 18.47 4.43
CA GLU A 54 6.67 19.23 3.73
C GLU A 54 6.09 20.44 2.99
N ILE A 55 4.95 20.29 2.32
CA ILE A 55 4.26 21.39 1.64
C ILE A 55 3.88 22.50 2.63
N ILE A 56 3.32 22.16 3.79
CA ILE A 56 2.98 23.15 4.82
C ILE A 56 4.25 23.87 5.32
N LYS A 57 5.33 23.13 5.59
CA LYS A 57 6.60 23.71 6.03
C LYS A 57 7.23 24.63 4.99
N SER A 58 6.93 24.46 3.71
CA SER A 58 7.35 25.37 2.62
C SER A 58 6.48 26.64 2.51
N GLY A 59 5.44 26.78 3.33
CA GLY A 59 4.51 27.91 3.28
C GLY A 59 3.45 27.82 2.18
N LYS A 60 3.27 26.67 1.56
CA LYS A 60 2.23 26.41 0.56
C LYS A 60 1.00 25.79 1.20
N SER A 61 -0.15 25.97 0.57
CA SER A 61 -1.39 25.31 0.96
C SER A 61 -1.49 23.90 0.40
N VAL A 62 -2.07 22.97 1.17
CA VAL A 62 -2.28 21.56 0.77
C VAL A 62 -3.64 21.05 1.20
N LEU A 63 -4.24 20.21 0.36
CA LEU A 63 -5.38 19.36 0.72
C LEU A 63 -4.99 17.91 0.47
N VAL A 64 -5.19 17.06 1.47
CA VAL A 64 -5.08 15.61 1.34
C VAL A 64 -6.49 15.05 1.11
N VAL A 65 -6.68 14.39 -0.03
CA VAL A 65 -7.94 13.75 -0.45
C VAL A 65 -7.71 12.25 -0.41
N SER A 66 -8.19 11.59 0.62
CA SER A 66 -7.92 10.17 0.88
C SER A 66 -9.15 9.30 0.60
N PRO A 67 -9.01 8.21 -0.17
CA PRO A 67 -10.05 7.18 -0.24
C PRO A 67 -10.19 6.43 1.09
N ASP A 68 -9.15 6.45 1.94
CA ASP A 68 -9.08 5.71 3.18
C ASP A 68 -9.59 6.51 4.37
N THR A 69 -10.09 5.79 5.39
CA THR A 69 -10.45 6.36 6.69
C THR A 69 -9.21 6.58 7.56
N HIS A 70 -8.29 5.63 7.54
CA HIS A 70 -7.06 5.60 8.33
C HIS A 70 -5.88 6.17 7.55
N LEU A 71 -4.92 6.77 8.24
CA LEU A 71 -3.74 7.37 7.63
C LEU A 71 -2.49 6.53 7.88
N GLY A 72 -1.52 6.63 6.97
CA GLY A 72 -0.23 5.95 7.07
C GLY A 72 -0.15 4.65 6.28
N GLY A 73 -1.25 4.22 5.63
CA GLY A 73 -1.26 3.05 4.77
C GLY A 73 -0.81 1.78 5.50
N LEU A 74 0.18 1.08 4.97
CA LEU A 74 0.68 -0.16 5.57
C LEU A 74 1.40 0.03 6.89
N SER A 75 2.09 1.15 7.11
CA SER A 75 2.76 1.43 8.39
C SER A 75 1.78 1.39 9.57
N SER A 76 0.56 1.88 9.39
CA SER A 76 -0.53 1.82 10.37
C SER A 76 -1.47 0.62 10.17
N GLY A 77 -1.39 -0.04 9.02
CA GLY A 77 -2.25 -1.15 8.60
C GLY A 77 -1.72 -2.54 8.92
N GLY A 78 -0.77 -2.67 9.86
CA GLY A 78 -0.29 -3.96 10.34
C GLY A 78 1.19 -4.26 10.07
N LEU A 79 1.87 -3.54 9.17
CA LEU A 79 3.31 -3.67 8.91
C LEU A 79 4.12 -2.99 10.03
N GLY A 80 4.14 -3.63 11.19
CA GLY A 80 4.84 -3.13 12.38
C GLY A 80 6.32 -3.49 12.44
N TYR A 81 6.78 -4.38 11.57
CA TYR A 81 8.17 -4.83 11.47
C TYR A 81 8.80 -4.24 10.22
N THR A 82 9.51 -3.12 10.35
CA THR A 82 9.95 -2.33 9.19
C THR A 82 11.09 -3.00 8.42
N ASP A 83 10.90 -3.15 7.13
CA ASP A 83 11.92 -3.58 6.17
C ASP A 83 12.86 -2.39 5.85
N THR A 84 13.93 -2.26 6.64
CA THR A 84 14.78 -1.06 6.60
C THR A 84 15.94 -1.15 5.63
N GLY A 85 16.52 -2.34 5.43
CA GLY A 85 17.85 -2.43 4.87
C GLY A 85 18.88 -1.67 5.74
N ASN A 86 19.70 -0.81 5.13
CA ASN A 86 20.62 0.06 5.85
C ASN A 86 19.89 1.32 6.35
N LYS A 87 19.68 1.42 7.64
CA LYS A 87 18.95 2.52 8.31
C LYS A 87 19.58 3.91 8.10
N ALA A 88 20.89 3.98 7.81
CA ALA A 88 21.56 5.25 7.55
C ALA A 88 21.02 5.96 6.30
N THR A 89 20.43 5.22 5.37
CA THR A 89 19.80 5.79 4.16
C THR A 89 18.50 6.52 4.44
N ILE A 90 17.89 6.31 5.61
CA ILE A 90 16.59 6.85 5.98
C ILE A 90 16.81 8.20 6.67
N GLY A 91 16.50 9.29 5.96
CA GLY A 91 16.64 10.68 6.40
C GLY A 91 15.31 11.43 6.47
N GLY A 92 15.39 12.73 6.72
CA GLY A 92 14.26 13.65 6.68
C GLY A 92 13.05 13.25 7.54
N LEU A 93 11.85 13.48 7.00
CA LEU A 93 10.59 13.17 7.70
C LEU A 93 10.38 11.67 7.93
N SER A 94 10.96 10.82 7.11
CA SER A 94 10.95 9.37 7.36
C SER A 94 11.68 9.03 8.65
N ARG A 95 12.88 9.59 8.87
CA ARG A 95 13.61 9.40 10.12
C ARG A 95 12.89 10.02 11.32
N GLU A 96 12.25 11.17 11.14
CA GLU A 96 11.42 11.82 12.17
C GLU A 96 10.27 10.92 12.60
N PHE A 97 9.60 10.21 11.69
CA PHE A 97 8.56 9.22 12.02
C PHE A 97 9.10 8.16 12.98
N TYR A 98 10.23 7.52 12.67
CA TYR A 98 10.83 6.49 13.51
C TYR A 98 11.38 7.03 14.82
N HIS A 99 11.77 8.31 14.86
CA HIS A 99 12.13 9.00 16.09
C HIS A 99 10.90 9.17 17.00
N ARG A 100 9.75 9.57 16.46
CA ARG A 100 8.51 9.70 17.25
C ARG A 100 8.00 8.37 17.76
N VAL A 101 8.16 7.29 17.00
CA VAL A 101 7.92 5.93 17.49
C VAL A 101 8.84 5.61 18.66
N TRP A 102 10.13 5.96 18.60
CA TRP A 102 11.07 5.78 19.71
C TRP A 102 10.64 6.58 20.94
N LEU A 103 10.21 7.83 20.78
CA LEU A 103 9.73 8.66 21.89
C LEU A 103 8.54 8.00 22.59
N HIS A 104 7.60 7.40 21.85
CA HIS A 104 6.48 6.68 22.42
C HIS A 104 6.94 5.51 23.30
N TYR A 105 7.79 4.63 22.80
CA TYR A 105 8.25 3.45 23.54
C TYR A 105 9.36 3.72 24.58
N ASN A 106 9.89 4.93 24.61
CA ASN A 106 10.78 5.37 25.68
C ASN A 106 9.99 5.81 26.94
N ASP A 107 8.66 5.83 26.85
CA ASP A 107 7.75 6.04 27.97
C ASP A 107 7.27 4.68 28.52
N ASP A 108 7.45 4.45 29.83
CA ASP A 108 7.04 3.21 30.50
C ASP A 108 5.54 2.93 30.34
N SER A 109 4.71 3.95 30.17
CA SER A 109 3.27 3.81 29.97
C SER A 109 2.88 3.17 28.63
N ALA A 110 3.80 3.08 27.66
CA ALA A 110 3.57 2.39 26.39
C ALA A 110 3.56 0.85 26.51
N TRP A 111 4.06 0.33 27.64
CA TRP A 111 4.25 -1.11 27.85
C TRP A 111 3.13 -1.73 28.70
N ASN A 112 1.95 -1.85 28.10
CA ASN A 112 0.75 -2.30 28.82
C ASN A 112 0.66 -3.80 29.06
N TRP A 113 1.23 -4.62 28.14
CA TRP A 113 1.09 -6.07 28.13
C TRP A 113 2.42 -6.82 28.29
N GLN A 114 3.49 -6.07 28.40
CA GLN A 114 4.85 -6.58 28.48
C GLN A 114 5.75 -5.52 29.09
N ALA A 115 6.68 -5.88 29.95
CA ALA A 115 7.72 -4.93 30.34
C ALA A 115 8.71 -4.70 29.19
N GLN A 116 9.23 -3.47 29.04
CA GLN A 116 10.21 -3.14 28.01
C GLN A 116 11.42 -4.10 28.04
N SER A 117 11.89 -4.46 29.24
CA SER A 117 12.99 -5.41 29.45
C SER A 117 12.70 -6.82 28.95
N GLU A 118 11.43 -7.25 28.94
CA GLU A 118 11.00 -8.55 28.41
C GLU A 118 10.94 -8.58 26.90
N PHE A 119 10.61 -7.45 26.25
CA PHE A 119 10.60 -7.33 24.79
C PHE A 119 12.01 -7.52 24.23
N GLY A 120 13.00 -6.99 24.96
CA GLY A 120 14.39 -7.00 24.54
C GLY A 120 14.64 -6.02 23.39
N ASN A 121 15.75 -6.21 22.70
CA ASN A 121 16.15 -5.28 21.64
C ASN A 121 16.52 -6.02 20.35
N LYS A 122 15.68 -6.94 19.92
CA LYS A 122 15.90 -7.76 18.73
C LYS A 122 15.01 -7.29 17.58
N GLY A 123 15.60 -7.21 16.40
CA GLY A 123 14.91 -6.95 15.16
C GLY A 123 15.54 -7.77 14.02
N GLN A 124 15.00 -7.64 12.82
CA GLN A 124 15.51 -8.27 11.60
C GLN A 124 16.88 -7.65 11.23
N GLY A 125 17.96 -8.28 11.72
CA GLY A 125 19.32 -7.79 11.47
C GLY A 125 19.67 -6.42 12.08
N THR A 126 18.77 -5.85 12.88
CA THR A 126 18.92 -4.52 13.46
C THR A 126 18.39 -4.46 14.89
N ILE A 127 18.86 -3.52 15.66
CA ILE A 127 18.34 -3.20 16.99
C ILE A 127 16.93 -2.61 16.83
N ALA A 128 15.93 -3.13 17.55
CA ALA A 128 14.55 -2.64 17.47
C ALA A 128 14.44 -1.20 18.01
N MET A 129 14.94 -0.96 19.23
CA MET A 129 15.08 0.37 19.83
C MET A 129 16.53 0.81 19.77
N ASP A 130 16.83 1.77 18.93
CA ASP A 130 18.17 2.36 18.80
C ASP A 130 18.27 3.62 19.69
N GLY A 131 18.81 3.45 20.88
CA GLY A 131 18.95 4.55 21.84
C GLY A 131 20.00 5.59 21.44
N GLU A 132 21.04 5.20 20.67
CA GLU A 132 22.05 6.11 20.16
C GLU A 132 21.47 7.06 19.11
N ASN A 133 20.77 6.49 18.13
CA ASN A 133 20.10 7.26 17.07
C ASN A 133 18.69 7.72 17.43
N ARG A 134 18.17 7.32 18.60
CA ARG A 134 16.81 7.63 19.08
C ARG A 134 15.76 7.31 18.04
N THR A 135 15.78 6.09 17.49
CA THR A 135 14.82 5.59 16.51
C THR A 135 14.31 4.20 16.91
N MET A 136 13.09 3.88 16.55
CA MET A 136 12.53 2.54 16.73
C MET A 136 11.86 2.07 15.45
N TRP A 137 12.19 0.85 15.03
CA TRP A 137 11.88 0.30 13.72
C TRP A 137 10.83 -0.82 13.76
N ILE A 138 10.38 -1.17 14.96
CA ILE A 138 9.37 -2.20 15.22
C ILE A 138 8.36 -1.61 16.18
N PHE A 139 7.08 -1.64 15.81
CA PHE A 139 6.04 -0.91 16.54
C PHE A 139 4.66 -1.54 16.33
N GLU A 140 3.74 -1.13 17.17
CA GLU A 140 2.32 -1.50 17.09
C GLU A 140 1.60 -0.61 16.06
N PRO A 141 0.58 -1.13 15.35
CA PRO A 141 -0.13 -0.39 14.30
C PRO A 141 -0.73 0.94 14.76
N HIS A 142 -1.40 0.95 15.93
CA HIS A 142 -2.01 2.17 16.49
C HIS A 142 -0.98 3.26 16.82
N VAL A 143 0.26 2.89 17.16
CA VAL A 143 1.35 3.84 17.43
C VAL A 143 1.76 4.54 16.15
N ALA A 144 1.88 3.80 15.06
CA ALA A 144 2.17 4.38 13.75
C ALA A 144 1.06 5.34 13.30
N GLU A 145 -0.20 4.92 13.41
CA GLU A 145 -1.35 5.77 13.06
C GLU A 145 -1.34 7.06 13.87
N LYS A 146 -1.12 6.94 15.20
CA LYS A 146 -1.02 8.11 16.07
C LYS A 146 0.06 9.10 15.62
N VAL A 147 1.25 8.62 15.22
CA VAL A 147 2.32 9.50 14.72
C VAL A 147 1.88 10.25 13.45
N PHE A 148 1.17 9.60 12.51
CA PHE A 148 0.65 10.28 11.33
C PHE A 148 -0.46 11.28 11.67
N GLU A 149 -1.35 10.95 12.61
CA GLU A 149 -2.37 11.89 13.09
C GLU A 149 -1.73 13.10 13.82
N ASP A 150 -0.67 12.87 14.59
CA ASP A 150 0.10 13.95 15.23
C ASP A 150 0.75 14.87 14.19
N PHE A 151 1.34 14.33 13.12
CA PHE A 151 1.84 15.13 12.00
C PHE A 151 0.75 16.00 11.36
N VAL A 152 -0.44 15.44 11.15
CA VAL A 152 -1.59 16.15 10.57
C VAL A 152 -2.03 17.28 11.52
N ALA A 153 -2.21 16.98 12.81
CA ALA A 153 -2.70 17.93 13.79
C ALA A 153 -1.72 19.09 14.04
N GLU A 154 -0.44 18.79 14.25
CA GLU A 154 0.62 19.79 14.50
C GLU A 154 0.79 20.76 13.34
N ASN A 155 0.69 20.26 12.11
CA ASN A 155 0.84 21.06 10.90
C ASN A 155 -0.49 21.61 10.36
N LYS A 156 -1.61 21.34 11.06
CA LYS A 156 -2.97 21.78 10.68
C LYS A 156 -3.34 21.40 9.24
N ILE A 157 -2.97 20.20 8.84
CA ILE A 157 -3.24 19.69 7.49
C ILE A 157 -4.73 19.35 7.37
N THR A 158 -5.37 19.83 6.32
CA THR A 158 -6.76 19.45 6.01
C THR A 158 -6.76 18.12 5.26
N VAL A 159 -7.35 17.09 5.89
CA VAL A 159 -7.52 15.75 5.31
C VAL A 159 -9.01 15.47 5.12
N LEU A 160 -9.40 15.17 3.88
CA LEU A 160 -10.72 14.69 3.53
C LEU A 160 -10.66 13.18 3.32
N ARG A 161 -11.31 12.45 4.20
CA ARG A 161 -11.30 10.97 4.23
C ARG A 161 -12.53 10.40 3.53
N ASN A 162 -12.45 9.14 3.08
CA ASN A 162 -13.51 8.45 2.34
C ASN A 162 -13.89 9.17 1.03
N GLU A 163 -12.95 9.85 0.42
CA GLU A 163 -13.10 10.59 -0.83
C GLU A 163 -12.48 9.82 -2.00
N TRP A 164 -13.29 8.95 -2.59
CA TRP A 164 -12.90 8.09 -3.71
C TRP A 164 -12.92 8.86 -5.02
N LEU A 165 -11.83 8.85 -5.78
CA LEU A 165 -11.74 9.50 -7.08
C LEU A 165 -12.79 8.95 -8.06
N ASP A 166 -13.51 9.80 -8.75
CA ASP A 166 -14.22 9.40 -9.97
C ASP A 166 -13.20 9.16 -11.08
N ARG A 167 -12.77 7.90 -11.24
CA ARG A 167 -11.72 7.50 -12.18
C ARG A 167 -12.12 7.64 -13.65
N GLU A 168 -13.42 7.67 -13.95
CA GLU A 168 -13.91 7.71 -15.31
C GLU A 168 -14.06 9.16 -15.83
N ASN A 169 -14.59 10.05 -14.98
CA ASN A 169 -14.94 11.40 -15.41
C ASN A 169 -14.41 12.49 -14.47
N GLY A 170 -13.78 12.13 -13.35
CA GLY A 170 -13.42 13.09 -12.30
C GLY A 170 -12.11 13.84 -12.56
N VAL A 171 -11.25 13.38 -13.45
CA VAL A 171 -9.94 14.04 -13.70
C VAL A 171 -10.02 14.91 -14.94
N ILE A 172 -9.94 16.21 -14.74
CA ILE A 172 -9.94 17.18 -15.85
C ILE A 172 -8.51 17.54 -16.20
N VAL A 173 -8.08 17.11 -17.39
CA VAL A 173 -6.76 17.44 -17.95
C VAL A 173 -6.92 18.42 -19.11
N LYS A 174 -6.14 19.49 -19.12
CA LYS A 174 -6.08 20.46 -20.19
C LYS A 174 -4.63 20.85 -20.49
N ASP A 175 -4.24 20.81 -21.73
CA ASP A 175 -2.88 21.15 -22.19
C ASP A 175 -1.77 20.40 -21.42
N GLY A 176 -1.98 19.11 -21.14
CA GLY A 176 -1.07 18.26 -20.38
C GLY A 176 -0.98 18.58 -18.88
N LYS A 177 -1.96 19.30 -18.32
CA LYS A 177 -2.05 19.64 -16.89
C LYS A 177 -3.36 19.14 -16.29
N ILE A 178 -3.30 18.54 -15.13
CA ILE A 178 -4.49 18.31 -14.31
C ILE A 178 -4.98 19.67 -13.80
N ILE A 179 -6.25 19.97 -14.03
CA ILE A 179 -6.89 21.22 -13.56
C ILE A 179 -7.64 20.96 -12.26
N SER A 180 -8.34 19.82 -12.19
CA SER A 180 -9.09 19.42 -11.02
C SER A 180 -9.31 17.92 -10.98
N ILE A 181 -9.59 17.43 -9.78
CA ILE A 181 -10.08 16.08 -9.53
C ILE A 181 -11.44 16.15 -8.85
N THR A 182 -12.34 15.26 -9.19
CA THR A 182 -13.67 15.13 -8.59
C THR A 182 -13.80 13.73 -7.99
N THR A 183 -14.36 13.65 -6.79
CA THR A 183 -14.60 12.38 -6.11
C THR A 183 -16.03 11.88 -6.34
N LEU A 184 -16.28 10.61 -6.04
CA LEU A 184 -17.63 10.00 -6.15
C LEU A 184 -18.66 10.68 -5.24
N SER A 185 -18.22 11.43 -4.22
CA SER A 185 -19.10 12.26 -3.39
C SER A 185 -19.57 13.55 -4.10
N GLY A 186 -19.01 13.86 -5.28
CA GLY A 186 -19.27 15.07 -6.04
C GLY A 186 -18.45 16.30 -5.64
N LYS A 187 -17.50 16.14 -4.71
CA LYS A 187 -16.57 17.23 -4.35
C LYS A 187 -15.47 17.36 -5.40
N THR A 188 -15.16 18.59 -5.77
CA THR A 188 -14.11 18.91 -6.74
C THR A 188 -12.96 19.64 -6.04
N PHE A 189 -11.73 19.27 -6.37
CA PHE A 189 -10.49 19.81 -5.83
C PHE A 189 -9.60 20.32 -6.94
N SER A 190 -9.09 21.54 -6.80
CA SER A 190 -8.23 22.20 -7.78
C SER A 190 -6.88 22.56 -7.18
N GLY A 191 -5.81 22.39 -7.93
CA GLY A 191 -4.45 22.67 -7.48
C GLY A 191 -3.51 23.08 -8.62
N LYS A 192 -2.36 23.62 -8.24
CA LYS A 192 -1.28 23.90 -9.19
C LYS A 192 -0.49 22.62 -9.52
N ILE A 193 -0.21 21.83 -8.48
CA ILE A 193 0.47 20.53 -8.55
C ILE A 193 -0.41 19.47 -7.89
N PHE A 194 -0.35 18.26 -8.42
CA PHE A 194 -1.01 17.07 -7.88
C PHE A 194 0.05 16.03 -7.49
N ILE A 195 -0.23 15.26 -6.43
CA ILE A 195 0.60 14.12 -6.01
C ILE A 195 -0.31 12.90 -5.89
N ASP A 196 -0.05 11.83 -6.66
CA ASP A 196 -0.69 10.53 -6.46
C ASP A 196 0.14 9.72 -5.48
N ALA A 197 -0.33 9.63 -4.25
CA ALA A 197 0.30 8.88 -3.18
C ALA A 197 -0.52 7.63 -2.78
N THR A 198 -1.24 7.03 -3.73
CA THR A 198 -1.96 5.77 -3.54
C THR A 198 -1.12 4.57 -3.93
N TYR A 199 -1.44 3.38 -3.39
CA TYR A 199 -0.80 2.12 -3.81
C TYR A 199 -1.26 1.65 -5.19
N GLU A 200 -2.38 2.15 -5.70
CA GLU A 200 -2.99 1.76 -6.96
C GLU A 200 -2.62 2.65 -8.15
N GLY A 201 -2.26 3.92 -7.92
CA GLY A 201 -1.98 4.90 -8.97
C GLY A 201 -3.24 5.29 -9.75
N ASP A 202 -4.37 5.44 -9.06
CA ASP A 202 -5.65 5.73 -9.71
C ASP A 202 -5.69 7.14 -10.32
N LEU A 203 -5.12 8.15 -9.65
CA LEU A 203 -5.03 9.50 -10.20
C LEU A 203 -4.06 9.55 -11.38
N MET A 204 -2.93 8.88 -11.26
CA MET A 204 -1.94 8.74 -12.33
C MET A 204 -2.57 8.16 -13.60
N SER A 205 -3.28 7.05 -13.47
CA SER A 205 -3.97 6.37 -14.56
C SER A 205 -5.08 7.24 -15.17
N ALA A 206 -5.93 7.83 -14.34
CA ALA A 206 -7.04 8.68 -14.79
C ALA A 206 -6.56 10.00 -15.47
N ALA A 207 -5.35 10.45 -15.14
CA ALA A 207 -4.70 11.58 -15.81
C ALA A 207 -4.07 11.21 -17.17
N GLY A 208 -4.12 9.94 -17.58
CA GLY A 208 -3.56 9.48 -18.86
C GLY A 208 -2.06 9.25 -18.83
N VAL A 209 -1.44 9.16 -17.67
CA VAL A 209 0.00 8.88 -17.53
C VAL A 209 0.28 7.42 -17.85
N SER A 210 1.36 7.17 -18.59
CA SER A 210 1.79 5.82 -18.97
C SER A 210 2.22 4.98 -17.76
N TYR A 211 1.78 3.72 -17.69
CA TYR A 211 2.13 2.78 -16.65
C TYR A 211 2.20 1.34 -17.16
N HIS A 212 2.72 0.45 -16.34
CA HIS A 212 2.75 -1.00 -16.56
C HIS A 212 2.08 -1.74 -15.40
N VAL A 213 1.44 -2.89 -15.71
CA VAL A 213 0.89 -3.85 -14.74
C VAL A 213 1.43 -5.24 -15.05
N GLY A 214 1.84 -5.97 -14.03
CA GLY A 214 2.44 -7.29 -14.19
C GLY A 214 3.96 -7.22 -14.35
N ARG A 215 4.57 -8.33 -14.78
CA ARG A 215 6.02 -8.46 -14.91
C ARG A 215 6.46 -8.21 -16.34
N GLU A 216 7.45 -7.35 -16.54
CA GLU A 216 8.11 -7.20 -17.83
C GLU A 216 8.99 -8.42 -18.10
N ALA A 217 9.16 -8.79 -19.37
CA ALA A 217 10.16 -9.80 -19.72
C ALA A 217 11.57 -9.29 -19.37
N CYS A 218 12.46 -10.19 -18.98
CA CYS A 218 13.88 -9.89 -18.70
C CYS A 218 14.53 -9.06 -19.82
N SER A 219 14.16 -9.31 -21.06
CA SER A 219 14.72 -8.65 -22.25
C SER A 219 14.33 -7.17 -22.38
N VAL A 220 13.28 -6.71 -21.70
CA VAL A 220 12.80 -5.31 -21.81
C VAL A 220 13.84 -4.33 -21.25
N TYR A 221 14.41 -4.66 -20.11
CA TYR A 221 15.41 -3.82 -19.43
C TYR A 221 16.77 -4.52 -19.28
N GLY A 222 16.95 -5.74 -19.82
CA GLY A 222 18.19 -6.51 -19.67
C GLY A 222 18.40 -7.03 -18.24
N GLU A 223 17.33 -7.36 -17.55
CA GLU A 223 17.33 -7.79 -16.14
C GLU A 223 17.46 -9.31 -16.01
N THR A 224 18.00 -9.77 -14.89
CA THR A 224 18.16 -11.20 -14.60
C THR A 224 16.93 -11.76 -13.87
N TRP A 225 16.37 -10.98 -12.94
CA TRP A 225 15.39 -11.44 -11.95
C TRP A 225 13.95 -10.97 -12.23
N ASN A 226 13.72 -10.30 -13.37
CA ASN A 226 12.37 -9.92 -13.79
C ASN A 226 11.66 -11.07 -14.53
N GLY A 227 10.40 -10.87 -14.87
CA GLY A 227 9.57 -11.87 -15.52
C GLY A 227 9.35 -13.12 -14.67
N LEU A 228 9.04 -14.23 -15.32
CA LEU A 228 8.80 -15.51 -14.68
C LEU A 228 10.13 -16.13 -14.20
N GLN A 229 10.14 -16.70 -12.98
CA GLN A 229 11.34 -17.20 -12.31
C GLN A 229 11.06 -18.52 -11.58
N SER A 230 10.84 -19.60 -12.33
CA SER A 230 10.46 -20.91 -11.80
C SER A 230 11.57 -21.60 -10.97
N GLN A 231 12.81 -21.21 -11.20
CA GLN A 231 13.98 -21.80 -10.53
C GLN A 231 14.41 -20.99 -9.29
N ALA A 232 13.91 -19.79 -9.09
CA ALA A 232 14.22 -18.99 -7.92
C ALA A 232 13.58 -19.60 -6.66
N LYS A 233 14.37 -19.72 -5.58
CA LYS A 233 13.98 -20.34 -4.30
C LYS A 233 14.67 -19.64 -3.14
N HIS A 234 14.48 -18.32 -3.04
CA HIS A 234 15.33 -17.49 -2.18
C HIS A 234 14.90 -17.49 -0.71
N HIS A 235 13.59 -17.39 -0.41
CA HIS A 235 13.12 -17.26 0.99
C HIS A 235 12.58 -18.57 1.58
N GLY A 236 12.59 -19.67 0.84
CA GLY A 236 12.06 -20.95 1.31
C GLY A 236 10.54 -21.08 1.21
N HIS A 237 9.88 -20.22 0.45
CA HIS A 237 8.42 -20.20 0.24
C HIS A 237 8.00 -21.17 -0.89
N TYR A 238 8.69 -22.26 -1.05
CA TYR A 238 8.47 -23.28 -2.07
C TYR A 238 8.25 -24.65 -1.44
N PHE A 239 7.69 -25.59 -2.22
CA PHE A 239 7.48 -26.97 -1.78
C PHE A 239 8.80 -27.74 -1.85
N LYS A 240 9.33 -28.14 -0.69
CA LYS A 240 10.54 -28.98 -0.58
C LYS A 240 10.22 -30.47 -0.81
N ALA A 241 9.00 -30.87 -0.50
CA ALA A 241 8.49 -32.22 -0.71
C ALA A 241 7.59 -32.30 -1.94
N ASN A 242 7.49 -33.50 -2.53
CA ASN A 242 6.57 -33.80 -3.61
C ASN A 242 5.13 -33.87 -3.08
N VAL A 243 4.37 -32.80 -3.22
CA VAL A 243 2.99 -32.71 -2.77
C VAL A 243 2.06 -32.84 -3.97
N ASP A 244 1.11 -33.77 -3.87
CA ASP A 244 0.12 -34.03 -4.92
C ASP A 244 -0.87 -32.84 -5.05
N PRO A 245 -1.14 -32.35 -6.28
CA PRO A 245 -1.99 -31.16 -6.49
C PRO A 245 -3.49 -31.47 -6.64
N TYR A 246 -3.90 -32.73 -6.77
CA TYR A 246 -5.25 -33.09 -7.20
C TYR A 246 -6.22 -33.30 -6.02
N LYS A 247 -7.52 -33.07 -6.20
CA LYS A 247 -8.55 -33.26 -5.16
C LYS A 247 -8.55 -34.68 -4.60
N ILE A 248 -8.46 -35.66 -5.49
CA ILE A 248 -8.20 -37.08 -5.14
C ILE A 248 -6.74 -37.35 -5.50
N SER A 249 -5.94 -37.68 -4.48
CA SER A 249 -4.51 -37.90 -4.68
C SER A 249 -4.23 -38.96 -5.75
N GLY A 250 -3.36 -38.61 -6.71
CA GLY A 250 -3.00 -39.44 -7.86
C GLY A 250 -4.00 -39.42 -9.02
N ASP A 251 -5.19 -38.83 -8.86
CA ASP A 251 -6.19 -38.76 -9.93
C ASP A 251 -6.24 -37.36 -10.56
N LYS A 252 -5.60 -37.21 -11.73
CA LYS A 252 -5.60 -35.95 -12.49
C LYS A 252 -7.00 -35.50 -12.93
N ASN A 253 -7.96 -36.43 -13.08
CA ASN A 253 -9.30 -36.11 -13.52
C ASN A 253 -10.18 -35.56 -12.39
N SER A 254 -9.75 -35.67 -11.15
CA SER A 254 -10.47 -35.12 -9.99
C SER A 254 -10.41 -33.59 -9.90
N GLY A 255 -9.57 -32.93 -10.71
CA GLY A 255 -9.32 -31.49 -10.70
C GLY A 255 -8.32 -31.08 -9.62
N LEU A 256 -7.87 -29.82 -9.69
CA LEU A 256 -6.84 -29.27 -8.82
C LEU A 256 -7.41 -28.85 -7.46
N LEU A 257 -6.58 -28.88 -6.43
CA LEU A 257 -6.83 -28.26 -5.15
C LEU A 257 -6.93 -26.75 -5.28
N TYR A 258 -7.61 -26.11 -4.33
CA TYR A 258 -7.84 -24.69 -4.32
C TYR A 258 -6.51 -23.88 -4.34
N GLY A 259 -6.47 -22.83 -5.15
CA GLY A 259 -5.31 -21.94 -5.28
C GLY A 259 -4.17 -22.46 -6.15
N ILE A 260 -4.38 -23.55 -6.90
CA ILE A 260 -3.41 -24.04 -7.90
C ILE A 260 -3.90 -23.66 -9.29
N SER A 261 -3.05 -22.95 -10.06
CA SER A 261 -3.35 -22.58 -11.44
C SER A 261 -3.43 -23.82 -12.34
N PRO A 262 -4.46 -23.90 -13.21
CA PRO A 262 -4.54 -24.92 -14.23
C PRO A 262 -3.60 -24.65 -15.43
N ASP A 263 -3.07 -23.42 -15.53
CA ASP A 263 -2.26 -23.00 -16.66
C ASP A 263 -0.85 -23.62 -16.59
N PRO A 264 -0.30 -24.06 -17.70
CA PRO A 264 1.09 -24.50 -17.76
C PRO A 264 2.01 -23.31 -17.49
N ILE A 265 3.11 -23.60 -16.76
CA ILE A 265 4.12 -22.57 -16.52
C ILE A 265 4.79 -22.17 -17.84
N GLN A 266 4.98 -20.87 -18.04
CA GLN A 266 5.70 -20.34 -19.18
C GLN A 266 7.21 -20.38 -18.94
N PRO A 267 8.05 -20.24 -19.98
CA PRO A 267 9.51 -20.18 -19.83
C PRO A 267 9.97 -19.03 -18.92
N ASP A 268 11.03 -19.27 -18.15
CA ASP A 268 11.67 -18.26 -17.31
C ASP A 268 12.10 -17.04 -18.14
N GLY A 269 11.99 -15.87 -17.54
CA GLY A 269 12.30 -14.59 -18.16
C GLY A 269 11.19 -14.00 -19.05
N ASN A 270 10.10 -14.73 -19.31
CA ASN A 270 8.94 -14.18 -20.02
C ASN A 270 8.17 -13.22 -19.10
N GLY A 271 7.64 -12.13 -19.69
CA GLY A 271 6.72 -11.23 -19.01
C GLY A 271 5.31 -11.77 -18.99
N ASP A 272 4.53 -11.32 -18.01
CA ASP A 272 3.09 -11.62 -17.90
C ASP A 272 2.32 -10.49 -17.18
N LYS A 273 1.01 -10.65 -17.02
CA LYS A 273 0.16 -9.70 -16.33
C LYS A 273 -0.03 -10.03 -14.84
N LYS A 274 0.69 -11.03 -14.33
CA LYS A 274 0.60 -11.47 -12.95
C LYS A 274 1.43 -10.56 -12.04
N ILE A 275 0.97 -10.44 -10.80
CA ILE A 275 1.60 -9.63 -9.76
C ILE A 275 1.82 -10.47 -8.50
N GLN A 276 2.68 -9.98 -7.62
CA GLN A 276 2.96 -10.60 -6.33
C GLN A 276 1.68 -10.78 -5.51
N ALA A 277 1.59 -11.89 -4.76
CA ALA A 277 0.46 -12.15 -3.88
C ALA A 277 0.26 -11.04 -2.84
N TYR A 278 -1.00 -10.78 -2.51
CA TYR A 278 -1.38 -9.89 -1.41
C TYR A 278 -1.72 -10.69 -0.15
N CYS A 279 -1.65 -10.01 0.98
CA CYS A 279 -2.11 -10.51 2.27
C CYS A 279 -2.44 -9.34 3.20
N PHE A 280 -3.09 -9.61 4.31
CA PHE A 280 -3.08 -8.69 5.45
C PHE A 280 -1.89 -9.00 6.36
N ARG A 281 -1.26 -7.98 6.92
CA ARG A 281 -0.25 -8.10 7.97
C ARG A 281 -0.98 -8.15 9.30
N MET A 282 -1.20 -9.37 9.81
CA MET A 282 -2.09 -9.59 10.94
C MET A 282 -1.38 -9.28 12.26
N CYS A 283 -1.96 -8.40 13.05
CA CYS A 283 -1.52 -8.14 14.41
C CYS A 283 -2.22 -9.12 15.37
N MET A 284 -1.47 -10.08 15.87
CA MET A 284 -1.96 -11.08 16.82
C MET A 284 -1.31 -10.88 18.18
N SER A 285 -1.96 -11.37 19.23
CA SER A 285 -1.42 -11.37 20.60
C SER A 285 -1.47 -12.77 21.23
N ASN A 286 -0.48 -13.07 22.06
CA ASN A 286 -0.49 -14.26 22.93
C ASN A 286 -0.73 -13.91 24.41
N HIS A 287 -0.99 -12.63 24.74
CA HIS A 287 -1.36 -12.23 26.08
C HIS A 287 -2.83 -12.62 26.36
N PRO A 288 -3.14 -13.36 27.43
CA PRO A 288 -4.50 -13.87 27.67
C PRO A 288 -5.58 -12.78 27.69
N ASP A 289 -5.27 -11.61 28.26
CA ASP A 289 -6.21 -10.49 28.42
C ASP A 289 -6.22 -9.54 27.21
N ASN A 290 -5.32 -9.75 26.24
CA ASN A 290 -5.23 -8.93 25.01
C ASN A 290 -5.39 -9.76 23.75
N ARG A 291 -6.28 -10.73 23.74
CA ARG A 291 -6.53 -11.54 22.53
C ARG A 291 -8.01 -11.88 22.35
N VAL A 292 -8.43 -11.81 21.11
CA VAL A 292 -9.74 -12.29 20.65
C VAL A 292 -9.52 -13.62 19.90
N PRO A 293 -10.26 -14.69 20.21
CA PRO A 293 -10.16 -15.94 19.45
C PRO A 293 -10.39 -15.71 17.96
N PHE A 294 -9.68 -16.46 17.12
CA PHE A 294 -9.82 -16.33 15.66
C PHE A 294 -11.27 -16.59 15.24
N PRO A 295 -11.95 -15.59 14.62
CA PRO A 295 -13.33 -15.76 14.21
C PRO A 295 -13.44 -16.70 13.01
N LYS A 296 -14.53 -17.47 12.96
CA LYS A 296 -14.89 -18.27 11.79
C LYS A 296 -15.59 -17.37 10.78
N PRO A 297 -15.05 -17.16 9.57
CA PRO A 297 -15.74 -16.35 8.58
C PRO A 297 -17.04 -17.02 8.10
N ALA A 298 -17.99 -16.21 7.66
CA ALA A 298 -19.30 -16.72 7.20
C ALA A 298 -19.16 -17.70 6.02
N ASN A 299 -18.20 -17.43 5.13
CA ASN A 299 -17.94 -18.23 3.93
C ASN A 299 -16.80 -19.25 4.15
N TYR A 300 -16.64 -19.72 5.41
CA TYR A 300 -15.60 -20.69 5.74
C TYR A 300 -15.79 -22.03 5.02
N ASP A 301 -14.76 -22.41 4.27
CA ASP A 301 -14.69 -23.72 3.61
C ASP A 301 -13.33 -24.37 3.92
N PRO A 302 -13.30 -25.45 4.74
CA PRO A 302 -12.05 -26.13 5.09
C PRO A 302 -11.35 -26.77 3.88
N ALA A 303 -12.06 -27.04 2.78
CA ALA A 303 -11.46 -27.59 1.56
C ALA A 303 -10.43 -26.65 0.93
N LYS A 304 -10.53 -25.35 1.19
CA LYS A 304 -9.52 -24.37 0.74
C LYS A 304 -8.13 -24.60 1.35
N TYR A 305 -8.05 -25.30 2.47
CA TYR A 305 -6.80 -25.55 3.22
C TYR A 305 -6.31 -27.00 3.11
N GLU A 306 -6.91 -27.82 2.25
CA GLU A 306 -6.48 -29.22 2.05
C GLU A 306 -5.02 -29.30 1.60
N LEU A 307 -4.55 -28.34 0.78
CA LEU A 307 -3.14 -28.30 0.38
C LEU A 307 -2.22 -28.07 1.60
N LEU A 308 -2.62 -27.25 2.59
CA LEU A 308 -1.88 -27.06 3.83
C LEU A 308 -1.80 -28.37 4.65
N VAL A 309 -2.90 -29.15 4.70
CA VAL A 309 -2.88 -30.48 5.35
C VAL A 309 -1.82 -31.36 4.72
N ARG A 310 -1.74 -31.38 3.39
CA ARG A 310 -0.69 -32.16 2.68
C ARG A 310 0.72 -31.65 2.96
N VAL A 311 0.88 -30.35 3.12
CA VAL A 311 2.15 -29.73 3.54
C VAL A 311 2.54 -30.19 4.94
N PHE A 312 1.63 -30.17 5.92
CA PHE A 312 1.90 -30.72 7.26
C PHE A 312 2.25 -32.21 7.21
N ASN A 313 1.50 -33.00 6.46
CA ASN A 313 1.72 -34.44 6.31
C ASN A 313 3.08 -34.76 5.62
N SER A 314 3.66 -33.79 4.89
CA SER A 314 5.00 -33.92 4.32
C SER A 314 6.13 -33.63 5.32
N GLY A 315 5.80 -33.33 6.58
CA GLY A 315 6.75 -33.06 7.66
C GLY A 315 7.14 -31.58 7.82
N TRP A 316 6.42 -30.66 7.20
CA TRP A 316 6.68 -29.23 7.39
C TRP A 316 6.01 -28.75 8.70
N HIS A 317 6.79 -28.13 9.60
CA HIS A 317 6.33 -27.65 10.91
C HIS A 317 6.74 -26.20 11.20
N GLU A 318 7.10 -25.42 10.18
CA GLU A 318 7.65 -24.06 10.32
C GLU A 318 6.56 -22.96 10.41
N TRP A 319 5.32 -23.31 10.77
CA TRP A 319 4.16 -22.42 10.78
C TRP A 319 4.37 -21.09 11.52
N PHE A 320 5.13 -21.12 12.63
CA PHE A 320 5.31 -19.97 13.52
C PHE A 320 6.57 -19.15 13.20
N ASN A 321 7.35 -19.50 12.17
CA ASN A 321 8.65 -18.87 11.94
C ASN A 321 8.58 -17.38 11.56
N LYS A 322 7.41 -16.90 11.12
CA LYS A 322 7.15 -15.49 10.77
C LYS A 322 6.02 -14.88 11.61
N PHE A 323 5.93 -15.29 12.86
CA PHE A 323 5.21 -14.56 13.90
C PHE A 323 6.20 -13.55 14.50
N ASP A 324 6.55 -12.53 13.71
CA ASP A 324 7.58 -11.55 14.09
C ASP A 324 7.07 -10.69 15.24
N LEU A 325 7.75 -10.77 16.39
CA LEU A 325 7.31 -10.12 17.62
C LEU A 325 7.49 -8.59 17.52
N ILE A 326 6.43 -7.88 17.83
CA ILE A 326 6.40 -6.45 18.06
C ILE A 326 6.08 -6.18 19.54
N PRO A 327 6.17 -4.94 20.04
CA PRO A 327 5.89 -4.64 21.45
C PRO A 327 4.57 -5.18 21.98
N ASN A 328 4.49 -5.36 23.30
CA ASN A 328 3.27 -5.76 24.01
C ASN A 328 2.75 -7.16 23.66
N ARG A 329 3.67 -8.12 23.42
CA ARG A 329 3.36 -9.52 23.08
C ARG A 329 2.50 -9.67 21.85
N LYS A 330 2.62 -8.76 20.92
CA LYS A 330 1.96 -8.78 19.63
C LYS A 330 2.88 -9.28 18.52
N THR A 331 2.32 -9.48 17.34
CA THR A 331 3.07 -9.85 16.13
C THR A 331 2.73 -8.93 14.98
N ASP A 332 3.70 -8.77 14.08
CA ASP A 332 3.47 -8.53 12.67
C ASP A 332 3.61 -9.88 11.96
N THR A 333 2.49 -10.53 11.65
CA THR A 333 2.52 -11.88 11.08
C THR A 333 2.65 -11.84 9.58
N ASN A 334 3.79 -12.32 9.09
CA ASN A 334 4.12 -12.37 7.67
C ASN A 334 3.89 -13.78 7.08
N ASN A 335 4.00 -13.90 5.76
CA ASN A 335 3.98 -15.19 5.06
C ASN A 335 5.23 -16.02 5.40
N HIS A 336 5.08 -17.34 5.46
CA HIS A 336 6.18 -18.29 5.57
C HIS A 336 5.82 -19.67 5.01
N GLY A 337 6.79 -20.29 4.35
CA GLY A 337 6.66 -21.65 3.82
C GLY A 337 5.85 -21.75 2.51
N PRO A 338 5.58 -22.99 2.06
CA PRO A 338 4.95 -23.24 0.76
C PRO A 338 3.46 -22.89 0.73
N PHE A 339 2.81 -22.84 1.90
CA PHE A 339 1.42 -22.41 2.07
C PHE A 339 1.35 -21.45 3.26
N SER A 340 0.83 -20.26 3.03
CA SER A 340 0.93 -19.16 4.00
C SER A 340 -0.26 -18.20 3.92
N SER A 341 -0.11 -17.04 4.58
CA SER A 341 -1.06 -15.93 4.53
C SER A 341 -1.16 -15.28 3.14
N ASP A 342 -0.15 -15.40 2.28
CA ASP A 342 -0.20 -14.92 0.90
C ASP A 342 -1.27 -15.66 0.10
N PHE A 343 -2.25 -14.92 -0.44
CA PHE A 343 -3.32 -15.48 -1.24
C PHE A 343 -2.92 -15.52 -2.71
N ILE A 344 -1.98 -16.42 -3.04
CA ILE A 344 -1.28 -16.51 -4.31
C ILE A 344 -2.25 -16.66 -5.48
N GLY A 345 -2.14 -15.77 -6.46
CA GLY A 345 -2.89 -15.83 -7.72
C GLY A 345 -4.31 -15.28 -7.66
N MET A 346 -4.73 -14.69 -6.53
CA MET A 346 -6.12 -14.22 -6.33
C MET A 346 -6.26 -12.69 -6.41
N ASN A 347 -5.29 -12.00 -6.97
CA ASN A 347 -5.23 -10.54 -7.01
C ASN A 347 -4.86 -9.94 -8.39
N TYR A 348 -4.76 -10.75 -9.44
CA TYR A 348 -4.23 -10.28 -10.72
C TYR A 348 -5.07 -9.19 -11.39
N ASP A 349 -6.38 -9.18 -11.18
CA ASP A 349 -7.30 -8.17 -11.69
C ASP A 349 -7.38 -6.91 -10.82
N TYR A 350 -6.86 -6.93 -9.57
CA TYR A 350 -6.97 -5.83 -8.62
C TYR A 350 -6.51 -4.46 -9.18
N PRO A 351 -5.36 -4.33 -9.85
CA PRO A 351 -4.88 -3.03 -10.32
C PRO A 351 -5.87 -2.32 -11.25
N GLU A 352 -6.55 -3.07 -12.14
CA GLU A 352 -7.45 -2.54 -13.17
C GLU A 352 -8.94 -2.70 -12.81
N ALA A 353 -9.25 -3.34 -11.68
CA ALA A 353 -10.61 -3.61 -11.26
C ALA A 353 -11.40 -2.33 -10.89
N SER A 354 -12.74 -2.39 -11.02
CA SER A 354 -13.62 -1.38 -10.45
C SER A 354 -13.49 -1.33 -8.91
N TYR A 355 -13.95 -0.27 -8.28
CA TYR A 355 -13.94 -0.19 -6.81
C TYR A 355 -14.77 -1.29 -6.15
N GLU A 356 -15.88 -1.69 -6.76
CA GLU A 356 -16.69 -2.81 -6.28
C GLU A 356 -15.91 -4.11 -6.33
N ARG A 357 -15.24 -4.40 -7.45
CA ARG A 357 -14.43 -5.61 -7.59
C ARG A 357 -13.22 -5.61 -6.66
N ARG A 358 -12.57 -4.46 -6.46
CA ARG A 358 -11.49 -4.34 -5.46
C ARG A 358 -11.98 -4.64 -4.04
N LYS A 359 -13.16 -4.15 -3.66
CA LYS A 359 -13.77 -4.48 -2.35
C LYS A 359 -14.05 -5.97 -2.22
N GLU A 360 -14.52 -6.63 -3.28
CA GLU A 360 -14.71 -8.09 -3.29
C GLU A 360 -13.36 -8.81 -3.09
N ILE A 361 -12.32 -8.43 -3.83
CA ILE A 361 -10.97 -9.01 -3.70
C ILE A 361 -10.44 -8.83 -2.28
N ILE A 362 -10.59 -7.65 -1.69
CA ILE A 362 -10.21 -7.37 -0.29
C ILE A 362 -10.95 -8.30 0.67
N GLN A 363 -12.26 -8.48 0.48
CA GLN A 363 -13.08 -9.38 1.31
C GLN A 363 -12.68 -10.84 1.11
N GLU A 364 -12.40 -11.27 -0.12
CA GLU A 364 -11.91 -12.62 -0.43
C GLU A 364 -10.58 -12.92 0.29
N HIS A 365 -9.65 -11.94 0.33
CA HIS A 365 -8.40 -12.05 1.07
C HIS A 365 -8.63 -12.12 2.59
N ARG A 366 -9.54 -11.28 3.10
CA ARG A 366 -9.93 -11.32 4.52
C ARG A 366 -10.52 -12.68 4.90
N ASP A 367 -11.47 -13.18 4.13
CA ASP A 367 -12.12 -14.47 4.37
C ASP A 367 -11.13 -15.65 4.30
N TYR A 368 -10.21 -15.61 3.32
CA TYR A 368 -9.15 -16.60 3.19
C TYR A 368 -8.24 -16.62 4.41
N GLN A 369 -7.68 -15.48 4.81
CA GLN A 369 -6.73 -15.44 5.92
C GLN A 369 -7.41 -15.68 7.29
N MET A 370 -8.59 -15.11 7.50
CA MET A 370 -9.37 -15.36 8.71
C MET A 370 -9.74 -16.85 8.85
N GLY A 371 -10.17 -17.45 7.75
CA GLY A 371 -10.46 -18.88 7.69
C GLY A 371 -9.21 -19.75 7.88
N LEU A 372 -8.06 -19.31 7.38
CA LEU A 372 -6.77 -19.99 7.58
C LEU A 372 -6.38 -20.02 9.06
N LEU A 373 -6.46 -18.89 9.76
CA LEU A 373 -6.17 -18.81 11.20
C LEU A 373 -7.13 -19.67 12.00
N TYR A 374 -8.44 -19.60 11.66
CA TYR A 374 -9.45 -20.44 12.29
C TYR A 374 -9.19 -21.94 12.04
N PHE A 375 -8.85 -22.32 10.80
CA PHE A 375 -8.52 -23.70 10.41
C PHE A 375 -7.36 -24.24 11.23
N VAL A 376 -6.24 -23.52 11.28
CA VAL A 376 -5.03 -23.97 12.00
C VAL A 376 -5.28 -24.10 13.51
N ALA A 377 -6.13 -23.25 14.08
CA ALA A 377 -6.47 -23.32 15.49
C ALA A 377 -7.48 -24.43 15.86
N ASN A 378 -8.30 -24.91 14.93
CA ASN A 378 -9.47 -25.72 15.30
C ASN A 378 -9.61 -27.04 14.53
N ASP A 379 -9.07 -27.17 13.30
CA ASP A 379 -9.32 -28.37 12.50
C ASP A 379 -8.48 -29.57 12.98
N PRO A 380 -9.09 -30.76 13.19
CA PRO A 380 -8.37 -31.95 13.66
C PRO A 380 -7.34 -32.50 12.67
N LYS A 381 -7.37 -32.10 11.39
CA LYS A 381 -6.36 -32.46 10.39
C LYS A 381 -5.03 -31.71 10.59
N VAL A 382 -5.04 -30.63 11.36
CA VAL A 382 -3.82 -29.90 11.73
C VAL A 382 -3.08 -30.68 12.82
N PRO A 383 -1.74 -30.83 12.74
CA PRO A 383 -0.95 -31.47 13.79
C PRO A 383 -1.28 -30.89 15.18
N GLU A 384 -1.41 -31.75 16.18
CA GLU A 384 -1.89 -31.37 17.50
C GLU A 384 -1.02 -30.31 18.18
N ASP A 385 0.29 -30.42 18.04
CA ASP A 385 1.27 -29.46 18.56
C ASP A 385 1.10 -28.08 17.93
N VAL A 386 0.91 -28.00 16.60
CA VAL A 386 0.64 -26.75 15.86
C VAL A 386 -0.70 -26.18 16.30
N ARG A 387 -1.77 -26.99 16.34
CA ARG A 387 -3.11 -26.55 16.71
C ARG A 387 -3.15 -26.03 18.14
N THR A 388 -2.59 -26.76 19.10
CA THR A 388 -2.55 -26.38 20.52
C THR A 388 -1.76 -25.08 20.70
N LYS A 389 -0.61 -24.94 20.04
CA LYS A 389 0.16 -23.69 20.07
C LYS A 389 -0.62 -22.55 19.44
N MET A 390 -1.31 -22.78 18.31
CA MET A 390 -2.11 -21.74 17.65
C MET A 390 -3.25 -21.22 18.53
N GLN A 391 -3.86 -22.08 19.37
CA GLN A 391 -4.90 -21.71 20.34
C GLN A 391 -4.39 -20.78 21.45
N THR A 392 -3.07 -20.65 21.62
CA THR A 392 -2.50 -19.64 22.54
C THR A 392 -2.44 -18.25 21.94
N TRP A 393 -2.71 -18.09 20.65
CA TRP A 393 -2.76 -16.82 19.92
C TRP A 393 -4.20 -16.42 19.62
N GLY A 394 -4.40 -15.13 19.34
CA GLY A 394 -5.65 -14.55 18.85
C GLY A 394 -5.37 -13.19 18.22
N LEU A 395 -6.38 -12.55 17.66
CA LEU A 395 -6.26 -11.17 17.18
C LEU A 395 -6.02 -10.25 18.38
N ALA A 396 -5.14 -9.25 18.26
CA ALA A 396 -4.90 -8.29 19.32
C ALA A 396 -6.15 -7.46 19.59
N SER A 397 -6.68 -7.50 20.83
CA SER A 397 -7.97 -6.89 21.17
C SER A 397 -7.92 -5.37 21.25
N ASP A 398 -6.73 -4.80 21.34
CA ASP A 398 -6.48 -3.37 21.42
C ASP A 398 -6.11 -2.72 20.08
N GLU A 399 -5.95 -3.53 19.01
CA GLU A 399 -5.68 -3.07 17.65
C GLU A 399 -6.94 -3.15 16.77
N PHE A 400 -7.10 -2.22 15.82
CA PHE A 400 -8.14 -2.22 14.79
C PHE A 400 -9.56 -2.43 15.34
N LYS A 401 -9.89 -1.77 16.47
CA LYS A 401 -11.14 -1.98 17.21
C LYS A 401 -12.39 -1.69 16.39
N ASP A 402 -12.31 -0.74 15.50
CA ASP A 402 -13.38 -0.32 14.58
C ASP A 402 -13.55 -1.24 13.37
N ASN A 403 -12.60 -2.16 13.14
CA ASN A 403 -12.65 -3.15 12.05
C ASN A 403 -12.67 -4.62 12.55
N GLY A 404 -13.14 -4.85 13.79
CA GLY A 404 -13.21 -6.19 14.37
C GLY A 404 -11.84 -6.82 14.63
N ASN A 405 -10.88 -6.01 15.05
CA ASN A 405 -9.50 -6.37 15.33
C ASN A 405 -8.73 -6.90 14.10
N TRP A 406 -9.21 -6.56 12.89
CA TRP A 406 -8.59 -6.94 11.62
C TRP A 406 -7.93 -5.73 10.97
N PRO A 407 -6.72 -5.85 10.37
CA PRO A 407 -6.02 -4.73 9.73
C PRO A 407 -6.89 -4.00 8.69
N HIS A 408 -6.77 -2.69 8.62
CA HIS A 408 -7.52 -1.87 7.66
C HIS A 408 -7.01 -2.05 6.24
N GLN A 409 -5.68 -2.15 6.08
CA GLN A 409 -5.00 -2.11 4.80
C GLN A 409 -4.64 -3.51 4.31
N LEU A 410 -5.14 -3.89 3.15
CA LEU A 410 -4.60 -5.02 2.40
C LEU A 410 -3.18 -4.66 1.92
N TYR A 411 -2.21 -5.55 2.06
CA TYR A 411 -0.86 -5.32 1.55
C TYR A 411 -0.84 -5.42 0.02
N ILE A 412 -1.04 -4.28 -0.62
CA ILE A 412 -0.91 -4.11 -2.07
C ILE A 412 0.57 -3.93 -2.35
N ARG A 413 1.29 -5.04 -2.56
CA ARG A 413 2.74 -5.05 -2.78
C ARG A 413 3.16 -4.37 -4.08
N GLU A 414 2.32 -4.44 -5.09
CA GLU A 414 2.43 -3.72 -6.36
C GLU A 414 1.07 -3.65 -7.03
N ALA A 415 0.85 -2.60 -7.82
CA ALA A 415 -0.30 -2.48 -8.69
C ALA A 415 0.17 -1.90 -10.04
N ARG A 416 -0.23 -0.66 -10.37
CA ARG A 416 0.36 0.05 -11.51
C ARG A 416 1.73 0.58 -11.13
N ARG A 417 2.68 0.49 -12.02
CA ARG A 417 3.99 1.16 -11.91
C ARG A 417 4.11 2.14 -13.06
N MET A 418 4.40 3.41 -12.76
CA MET A 418 4.55 4.46 -13.77
C MET A 418 5.64 4.10 -14.79
N VAL A 419 5.47 4.52 -16.04
CA VAL A 419 6.54 4.57 -17.05
C VAL A 419 6.91 6.04 -17.28
N GLY A 420 7.69 6.57 -16.33
CA GLY A 420 8.04 7.98 -16.23
C GLY A 420 9.26 8.39 -17.04
N VAL A 421 9.89 9.50 -16.60
CA VAL A 421 11.12 10.04 -17.22
C VAL A 421 12.29 9.08 -17.07
N TYR A 422 12.37 8.39 -15.94
CA TYR A 422 13.38 7.38 -15.66
C TYR A 422 12.73 6.12 -15.10
N VAL A 423 13.08 4.97 -15.60
CA VAL A 423 12.62 3.69 -15.05
C VAL A 423 13.76 3.10 -14.21
N THR A 424 13.56 3.00 -12.92
CA THR A 424 14.49 2.29 -12.01
C THR A 424 14.43 0.79 -12.29
N THR A 425 15.59 0.16 -12.44
CA THR A 425 15.74 -1.25 -12.83
C THR A 425 16.65 -2.00 -11.88
N GLU A 426 16.77 -3.33 -12.05
CA GLU A 426 17.76 -4.16 -11.36
C GLU A 426 19.18 -3.57 -11.39
N SER A 427 19.56 -2.97 -12.52
CA SER A 427 20.88 -2.38 -12.69
C SER A 427 21.15 -1.21 -11.74
N ASP A 428 20.13 -0.43 -11.40
CA ASP A 428 20.24 0.66 -10.42
C ASP A 428 20.34 0.09 -9.01
N VAL A 429 19.45 -0.84 -8.67
CA VAL A 429 19.43 -1.48 -7.34
C VAL A 429 20.75 -2.19 -7.04
N LEU A 430 21.33 -2.85 -8.03
CA LEU A 430 22.61 -3.54 -7.89
C LEU A 430 23.85 -2.63 -8.11
N ALA A 431 23.64 -1.31 -8.21
CA ALA A 431 24.70 -0.31 -8.46
C ALA A 431 25.59 -0.62 -9.70
N LYS A 432 24.98 -1.21 -10.73
CA LYS A 432 25.62 -1.46 -12.03
C LYS A 432 25.52 -0.27 -13.00
N ARG A 433 24.69 0.71 -12.64
CA ARG A 433 24.47 1.96 -13.38
C ARG A 433 24.52 3.14 -12.44
N GLU A 434 25.16 4.23 -12.86
CA GLU A 434 25.12 5.48 -12.11
C GLU A 434 23.74 6.13 -12.23
N VAL A 435 23.18 6.52 -11.10
CA VAL A 435 21.88 7.19 -11.03
C VAL A 435 22.11 8.69 -10.98
N LEU A 436 21.62 9.39 -12.02
CA LEU A 436 21.66 10.84 -12.08
C LEU A 436 20.46 11.46 -11.37
N ASN A 437 20.68 12.65 -10.77
CA ASN A 437 19.64 13.43 -10.09
C ASN A 437 18.92 12.64 -8.98
N PRO A 438 19.64 12.10 -7.97
CA PRO A 438 19.03 11.35 -6.89
C PRO A 438 18.15 12.22 -5.98
N VAL A 439 17.03 11.66 -5.51
CA VAL A 439 16.08 12.31 -4.59
C VAL A 439 15.82 11.49 -3.34
N GLY A 440 16.51 10.39 -3.17
CA GLY A 440 16.44 9.49 -2.03
C GLY A 440 17.29 8.27 -2.25
N MET A 441 17.34 7.40 -1.26
CA MET A 441 18.08 6.13 -1.33
C MET A 441 17.18 4.95 -0.95
N GLY A 442 17.47 3.79 -1.53
CA GLY A 442 16.99 2.48 -1.13
C GLY A 442 18.14 1.57 -0.73
N SER A 443 17.86 0.52 0.02
CA SER A 443 18.89 -0.44 0.45
C SER A 443 18.33 -1.83 0.77
N TYR A 444 17.02 -2.03 0.59
CA TYR A 444 16.39 -3.32 0.82
C TYR A 444 16.64 -4.28 -0.36
N ALA A 445 16.44 -5.57 -0.12
CA ALA A 445 16.50 -6.56 -1.18
C ALA A 445 15.45 -6.31 -2.26
N MET A 446 15.73 -6.70 -3.50
CA MET A 446 14.70 -6.94 -4.50
C MET A 446 13.88 -8.14 -4.02
N ASP A 447 12.76 -7.86 -3.37
CA ASP A 447 11.88 -8.81 -2.71
C ASP A 447 10.57 -8.93 -3.49
N SER A 448 10.41 -10.06 -4.17
CA SER A 448 9.15 -10.45 -4.80
C SER A 448 8.57 -11.65 -4.09
N HIS A 449 7.32 -11.55 -3.67
CA HIS A 449 6.57 -12.68 -3.14
C HIS A 449 6.10 -13.61 -4.25
N ASN A 450 5.71 -14.83 -3.88
CA ASN A 450 5.15 -15.79 -4.82
C ASN A 450 4.06 -15.16 -5.69
N VAL A 451 4.18 -15.33 -6.99
CA VAL A 451 3.24 -14.80 -7.99
C VAL A 451 2.18 -15.83 -8.34
N GLN A 452 2.59 -17.09 -8.53
CA GLN A 452 1.66 -18.17 -8.88
C GLN A 452 2.01 -19.48 -8.19
N ARG A 453 1.01 -20.39 -8.15
CA ARG A 453 1.17 -21.77 -7.76
C ARG A 453 0.74 -22.65 -8.94
N TYR A 454 1.55 -23.61 -9.32
CA TYR A 454 1.36 -24.37 -10.56
C TYR A 454 1.72 -25.85 -10.37
N VAL A 455 1.41 -26.69 -11.36
CA VAL A 455 1.80 -28.10 -11.40
C VAL A 455 3.05 -28.25 -12.25
N THR A 456 4.11 -28.83 -11.68
CA THR A 456 5.38 -29.10 -12.39
C THR A 456 5.21 -30.20 -13.44
N SER A 457 6.21 -30.35 -14.34
CA SER A 457 6.26 -31.43 -15.31
C SER A 457 6.18 -32.83 -14.67
N ASP A 458 6.69 -32.96 -13.43
CA ASP A 458 6.69 -34.21 -12.67
C ASP A 458 5.34 -34.49 -11.98
N GLY A 459 4.37 -33.54 -12.08
CA GLY A 459 3.02 -33.70 -11.57
C GLY A 459 2.83 -33.29 -10.12
N TYR A 460 3.74 -32.53 -9.53
CA TYR A 460 3.66 -32.01 -8.16
C TYR A 460 3.42 -30.51 -8.12
N VAL A 461 2.88 -30.02 -7.02
CA VAL A 461 2.64 -28.57 -6.84
C VAL A 461 3.95 -27.83 -6.54
N GLN A 462 4.09 -26.62 -7.09
CA GLN A 462 5.17 -25.70 -6.78
C GLN A 462 4.69 -24.23 -6.82
N ASN A 463 5.36 -23.37 -6.05
CA ASN A 463 5.21 -21.92 -6.11
C ASN A 463 6.28 -21.32 -7.03
N GLU A 464 5.99 -20.16 -7.60
CA GLU A 464 6.88 -19.41 -8.48
C GLU A 464 6.82 -17.91 -8.18
N GLY A 465 7.96 -17.22 -8.32
CA GLY A 465 8.09 -15.76 -8.19
C GLY A 465 8.70 -15.28 -6.89
N ASP A 466 9.14 -16.18 -6.00
CA ASP A 466 9.81 -15.85 -4.74
C ASP A 466 11.28 -15.43 -4.99
N ILE A 467 11.51 -14.12 -5.07
CA ILE A 467 12.82 -13.51 -5.32
C ILE A 467 13.29 -12.76 -4.06
N GLY A 468 14.56 -12.97 -3.69
CA GLY A 468 15.23 -12.24 -2.62
C GLY A 468 16.69 -12.00 -2.99
N VAL A 469 16.99 -10.85 -3.61
CA VAL A 469 18.34 -10.48 -4.03
C VAL A 469 18.72 -9.15 -3.44
N SER A 470 19.64 -9.16 -2.48
CA SER A 470 20.09 -7.95 -1.78
C SER A 470 21.11 -7.18 -2.60
N PRO A 471 21.04 -5.84 -2.65
CA PRO A 471 22.12 -5.01 -3.14
C PRO A 471 23.35 -5.15 -2.22
N ALA A 472 24.54 -5.05 -2.80
CA ALA A 472 25.80 -5.04 -2.01
C ALA A 472 25.96 -3.76 -1.19
N ASN A 473 25.42 -2.65 -1.68
CA ASN A 473 25.43 -1.32 -1.06
C ASN A 473 24.07 -0.64 -1.24
N PRO A 474 23.74 0.36 -0.43
CA PRO A 474 22.64 1.26 -0.72
C PRO A 474 22.75 1.87 -2.12
N TYR A 475 21.60 2.15 -2.73
CA TYR A 475 21.52 2.75 -4.07
C TYR A 475 20.68 4.02 -4.06
N SER A 476 20.95 4.91 -5.00
CA SER A 476 20.20 6.15 -5.19
C SER A 476 18.93 5.92 -6.01
N ILE A 477 17.89 6.73 -5.78
CA ILE A 477 16.63 6.74 -6.54
C ILE A 477 16.54 8.04 -7.30
N ALA A 478 16.40 7.97 -8.62
CA ALA A 478 16.39 9.12 -9.51
C ALA A 478 15.12 9.98 -9.35
N TYR A 479 15.23 11.29 -9.50
CA TYR A 479 14.08 12.21 -9.58
C TYR A 479 13.09 11.78 -10.67
N GLY A 480 13.58 11.39 -11.83
CA GLY A 480 12.76 10.93 -12.94
C GLY A 480 11.89 9.72 -12.66
N SER A 481 12.17 8.97 -11.55
CA SER A 481 11.35 7.82 -11.14
C SER A 481 10.03 8.21 -10.48
N ILE A 482 9.90 9.46 -10.00
CA ILE A 482 8.65 10.00 -9.44
C ILE A 482 7.97 11.01 -10.36
N VAL A 483 8.47 11.20 -11.58
CA VAL A 483 8.03 12.21 -12.54
C VAL A 483 7.51 11.56 -13.81
N PRO A 484 6.25 11.83 -14.23
CA PRO A 484 5.71 11.39 -15.51
C PRO A 484 6.50 11.94 -16.70
N LYS A 485 6.38 11.31 -17.85
CA LYS A 485 6.87 11.92 -19.09
C LYS A 485 6.18 13.26 -19.32
N LYS A 486 6.92 14.26 -19.80
CA LYS A 486 6.37 15.61 -20.05
C LYS A 486 5.23 15.61 -21.07
N THR A 487 5.21 14.64 -21.97
CA THR A 487 4.13 14.40 -22.93
C THR A 487 2.84 13.92 -22.29
N ASP A 488 2.92 13.29 -21.11
CA ASP A 488 1.78 12.67 -20.43
C ASP A 488 1.14 13.68 -19.46
N CYS A 489 1.92 14.21 -18.51
CA CYS A 489 1.41 15.18 -17.53
C CYS A 489 2.54 16.06 -16.99
N THR A 490 2.30 17.38 -16.87
CA THR A 490 3.33 18.36 -16.49
C THR A 490 3.23 18.87 -15.05
N ASN A 491 2.21 18.45 -14.28
CA ASN A 491 1.98 18.90 -12.91
C ASN A 491 1.57 17.76 -11.95
N LEU A 492 1.99 16.53 -12.24
CA LEU A 492 1.78 15.38 -11.38
C LEU A 492 3.11 14.80 -10.88
N LEU A 493 3.15 14.36 -9.63
CA LEU A 493 4.25 13.60 -9.02
C LEU A 493 3.70 12.29 -8.42
N VAL A 494 4.47 11.19 -8.51
CA VAL A 494 4.00 9.84 -8.18
C VAL A 494 5.03 9.12 -7.28
N PRO A 495 5.04 9.38 -5.96
CA PRO A 495 6.05 8.84 -5.05
C PRO A 495 5.83 7.39 -4.61
N VAL A 496 4.66 6.78 -4.87
CA VAL A 496 4.32 5.41 -4.45
C VAL A 496 4.30 4.46 -5.65
N CYS A 497 3.47 4.69 -6.64
CA CYS A 497 3.45 3.92 -7.90
C CYS A 497 4.60 4.35 -8.83
N VAL A 498 5.81 4.37 -8.29
CA VAL A 498 7.00 4.91 -8.96
C VAL A 498 7.34 4.20 -10.26
N SER A 499 8.07 4.92 -11.12
CA SER A 499 8.58 4.38 -12.37
C SER A 499 9.72 3.40 -12.11
N SER A 500 9.42 2.12 -12.17
CA SER A 500 10.37 1.03 -11.97
C SER A 500 9.93 -0.26 -12.67
N SER A 501 10.86 -1.17 -12.92
CA SER A 501 10.54 -2.55 -13.30
C SER A 501 9.90 -3.30 -12.12
N HIS A 502 9.20 -4.40 -12.41
CA HIS A 502 8.62 -5.25 -11.36
C HIS A 502 9.63 -5.63 -10.29
N ILE A 503 10.81 -6.09 -10.68
CA ILE A 503 11.78 -6.59 -9.71
C ILE A 503 12.47 -5.46 -8.92
N ALA A 504 12.77 -4.33 -9.56
CA ALA A 504 13.31 -3.16 -8.86
C ALA A 504 12.30 -2.57 -7.87
N TYR A 505 11.00 -2.59 -8.22
CA TYR A 505 9.94 -2.17 -7.33
C TYR A 505 9.95 -2.96 -6.02
N GLY A 506 10.29 -4.25 -6.05
CA GLY A 506 10.46 -5.10 -4.88
C GLY A 506 11.43 -4.55 -3.83
N SER A 507 12.40 -3.72 -4.22
CA SER A 507 13.32 -3.04 -3.31
C SER A 507 12.86 -1.63 -2.90
N ILE A 508 12.17 -0.92 -3.80
CA ILE A 508 11.77 0.49 -3.58
C ILE A 508 10.51 0.60 -2.72
N ARG A 509 9.59 -0.36 -2.82
CA ARG A 509 8.26 -0.35 -2.21
C ARG A 509 8.23 -0.41 -0.68
N MET A 510 9.32 -0.06 -0.03
CA MET A 510 9.42 -0.05 1.43
C MET A 510 8.84 1.24 2.00
N GLU A 511 8.07 1.15 3.08
CA GLU A 511 7.38 2.30 3.68
C GLU A 511 8.33 3.47 4.03
N PRO A 512 9.55 3.23 4.58
CA PRO A 512 10.50 4.35 4.78
C PRO A 512 10.87 5.05 3.47
N VAL A 513 10.99 4.30 2.37
CA VAL A 513 11.32 4.86 1.05
C VAL A 513 10.15 5.67 0.49
N PHE A 514 8.92 5.20 0.66
CA PHE A 514 7.73 5.97 0.28
C PHE A 514 7.65 7.31 1.02
N MET A 515 7.96 7.34 2.34
CA MET A 515 8.03 8.59 3.10
C MET A 515 9.12 9.54 2.55
N ILE A 516 10.30 9.02 2.20
CA ILE A 516 11.39 9.77 1.56
C ILE A 516 10.92 10.37 0.24
N LEU A 517 10.34 9.57 -0.63
CA LEU A 517 9.90 10.00 -1.96
C LEU A 517 8.70 10.96 -1.88
N GLY A 518 7.82 10.80 -0.90
CA GLY A 518 6.73 11.74 -0.61
C GLY A 518 7.27 13.12 -0.25
N GLN A 519 8.24 13.20 0.67
CA GLN A 519 8.90 14.45 1.01
C GLN A 519 9.63 15.05 -0.19
N SER A 520 10.32 14.24 -0.98
CA SER A 520 11.06 14.71 -2.16
C SER A 520 10.13 15.24 -3.26
N ALA A 521 8.97 14.59 -3.46
CA ALA A 521 7.93 15.08 -4.35
C ALA A 521 7.39 16.45 -3.91
N ALA A 522 7.22 16.66 -2.61
CA ALA A 522 6.75 17.92 -2.07
C ALA A 522 7.77 19.05 -2.28
N VAL A 523 9.07 18.79 -2.07
CA VAL A 523 10.13 19.79 -2.33
C VAL A 523 10.18 20.15 -3.82
N ALA A 524 10.03 19.17 -4.71
CA ALA A 524 9.95 19.43 -6.15
C ALA A 524 8.70 20.24 -6.52
N ALA A 525 7.54 19.95 -5.89
CA ALA A 525 6.30 20.70 -6.08
C ALA A 525 6.45 22.17 -5.66
N GLU A 526 7.09 22.43 -4.50
CA GLU A 526 7.41 23.78 -4.04
C GLU A 526 8.18 24.56 -5.09
N ILE A 527 9.28 23.99 -5.61
CA ILE A 527 10.14 24.64 -6.63
C ILE A 527 9.35 24.89 -7.91
N ALA A 528 8.58 23.91 -8.38
CA ALA A 528 7.78 24.02 -9.58
C ALA A 528 6.72 25.12 -9.48
N ILE A 529 6.08 25.27 -8.32
CA ILE A 529 5.08 26.32 -8.04
C ILE A 529 5.75 27.70 -8.04
N ASP A 530 6.86 27.86 -7.33
CA ASP A 530 7.55 29.15 -7.19
C ASP A 530 8.11 29.65 -8.51
N ALA A 531 8.67 28.75 -9.32
CA ALA A 531 9.19 29.06 -10.64
C ALA A 531 8.13 29.06 -11.76
N GLN A 532 6.90 28.59 -11.49
CA GLN A 532 5.81 28.43 -12.46
C GLN A 532 6.21 27.53 -13.66
N ILE A 533 6.92 26.45 -13.40
CA ILE A 533 7.43 25.49 -14.38
C ILE A 533 6.77 24.12 -14.26
N ALA A 534 6.95 23.28 -15.29
CA ALA A 534 6.56 21.87 -15.21
C ALA A 534 7.45 21.13 -14.21
N VAL A 535 6.92 20.06 -13.60
CA VAL A 535 7.69 19.24 -12.64
C VAL A 535 8.94 18.62 -13.29
N GLN A 536 8.92 18.38 -14.60
CA GLN A 536 10.08 17.90 -15.36
C GLN A 536 11.20 18.93 -15.51
N ASP A 537 10.88 20.21 -15.37
CA ASP A 537 11.82 21.33 -15.59
C ASP A 537 12.41 21.83 -14.26
N VAL A 538 12.14 21.17 -13.13
CA VAL A 538 12.71 21.51 -11.83
C VAL A 538 14.24 21.45 -11.90
N PRO A 539 14.96 22.56 -11.59
CA PRO A 539 16.41 22.57 -11.62
C PRO A 539 16.97 21.64 -10.53
N TYR A 540 17.68 20.58 -10.93
CA TYR A 540 18.10 19.53 -9.98
C TYR A 540 19.00 20.08 -8.87
N GLN A 541 19.95 21.00 -9.17
CA GLN A 541 20.81 21.56 -8.12
C GLN A 541 20.00 22.23 -7.01
N THR A 542 18.94 22.97 -7.36
CA THR A 542 18.05 23.58 -6.38
C THR A 542 17.29 22.54 -5.55
N LEU A 543 16.85 21.47 -6.21
CA LEU A 543 16.17 20.35 -5.55
C LEU A 543 17.13 19.64 -4.59
N GLU A 544 18.33 19.29 -5.03
CA GLU A 544 19.36 18.64 -4.24
C GLU A 544 19.70 19.44 -2.97
N ASP A 545 19.98 20.75 -3.14
CA ASP A 545 20.35 21.64 -2.03
C ASP A 545 19.23 21.69 -0.97
N LYS A 546 17.96 21.79 -1.41
CA LYS A 546 16.80 21.79 -0.51
C LYS A 546 16.63 20.42 0.20
N LEU A 547 16.79 19.31 -0.51
CA LEU A 547 16.69 17.98 0.08
C LEU A 547 17.76 17.73 1.13
N LYS A 548 19.01 18.12 0.85
CA LYS A 548 20.12 18.03 1.82
C LYS A 548 19.90 18.92 3.05
N GLN A 549 19.37 20.14 2.89
CA GLN A 549 18.98 20.99 4.02
C GLN A 549 17.91 20.36 4.93
N LYS A 550 17.12 19.44 4.38
CA LYS A 550 16.08 18.66 5.10
C LYS A 550 16.60 17.30 5.55
N GLU A 551 17.91 17.11 5.59
CA GLU A 551 18.60 15.89 6.05
C GLU A 551 18.24 14.62 5.25
N GLN A 552 17.76 14.76 4.02
CA GLN A 552 17.61 13.63 3.12
C GLN A 552 18.96 13.06 2.70
N LYS A 553 19.02 11.74 2.56
CA LYS A 553 20.17 11.00 2.08
C LYS A 553 19.99 10.69 0.61
N LEU A 554 20.87 11.17 -0.25
CA LEU A 554 20.74 11.07 -1.70
C LEU A 554 21.75 10.12 -2.31
N THR A 555 22.94 10.06 -1.73
CA THR A 555 24.06 9.25 -2.21
C THR A 555 24.81 8.58 -1.05
N ILE A 556 25.66 7.62 -1.36
CA ILE A 556 26.51 6.95 -0.35
C ILE A 556 27.41 7.97 0.37
N ALA A 557 27.79 9.07 -0.28
CA ALA A 557 28.61 10.11 0.34
C ALA A 557 27.87 10.89 1.45
N ASP A 558 26.55 10.79 1.52
CA ASP A 558 25.74 11.43 2.55
C ASP A 558 25.56 10.55 3.81
N LEU A 559 26.02 9.29 3.80
CA LEU A 559 25.93 8.35 4.91
C LEU A 559 27.09 8.48 5.88
#